data_e8313b3ed5ff7ea55c45e1ac0cf926c8
#
_entry.id   e8313b3ed5ff7ea55c45e1ac0cf926c8
#
_cell.length_a   1.000
_cell.length_b   1.000
_cell.length_c   1.000
_cell.angle_alpha   90.00
_cell.angle_beta   90.00
_cell.angle_gamma   90.00
#
_symmetry.space_group_name_H-M   'P 1'
#
loop_
_entity.id
_entity.type
_entity.pdbx_description
1 polymer ?
#
loop_
_entity_poly.entity_id
_entity_poly.type
_entity_poly.pdbx_seq_one_letter_code
_entity_poly.pdbx_strand_id
1 'polypeptide(L)'
;MANIKQVAKLGVFTLAIMNVTAVVSLRGLPAEAVYGMSSAFYYLFAAIVFLIPTSLVAAELAAMFQDKQGGVFRWVGEAYGKKFGFLAIWVQWIESTIWYPTVLTFGAVSIAFIGMNDAHDMSLASNKYYTLAVVLIIYWLATFISLKGMGWVGKVAKIGGMVGTIIPAALLIILGIVYLATGGHSNLDFHSSFFPDFTKFDNVVLAASIFLFYAGMEMGGIHVKDVENPTKNYPKAVFLSLIHI
;
A
#
# COMPACT_ATOMS: atom_id res chain seq x y z
N MET A 1 30.59 -29.66 0.45
CA MET A 1 29.23 -29.40 -0.06
C MET A 1 28.63 -28.29 0.78
N ALA A 2 28.56 -27.09 0.26
CA ALA A 2 27.98 -25.95 0.97
C ALA A 2 26.48 -26.20 1.15
N ASN A 3 26.03 -26.14 2.39
CA ASN A 3 24.61 -26.22 2.77
C ASN A 3 23.91 -25.01 2.15
N ILE A 4 23.28 -25.20 0.98
CA ILE A 4 22.41 -24.18 0.38
C ILE A 4 21.24 -24.04 1.34
N LYS A 5 21.29 -23.02 2.22
CA LYS A 5 20.14 -22.65 3.04
C LYS A 5 18.95 -22.48 2.08
N GLN A 6 17.98 -23.37 2.18
CA GLN A 6 16.70 -23.23 1.48
C GLN A 6 16.16 -21.85 1.83
N VAL A 7 16.12 -20.95 0.84
CA VAL A 7 15.53 -19.63 0.99
C VAL A 7 14.06 -19.85 1.33
N ALA A 8 13.62 -19.35 2.48
CA ALA A 8 12.23 -19.48 2.91
C ALA A 8 11.32 -18.85 1.87
N LYS A 9 10.51 -19.66 1.20
CA LYS A 9 9.58 -19.19 0.17
C LYS A 9 8.36 -18.51 0.79
N LEU A 10 7.83 -17.51 0.09
CA LEU A 10 6.63 -16.78 0.49
C LEU A 10 5.39 -17.63 0.20
N GLY A 11 4.59 -17.89 1.23
CA GLY A 11 3.27 -18.50 1.08
C GLY A 11 2.20 -17.49 0.67
N VAL A 12 1.05 -17.98 0.21
CA VAL A 12 -0.10 -17.18 -0.26
C VAL A 12 -0.50 -16.09 0.73
N PHE A 13 -0.66 -16.44 2.01
CA PHE A 13 -1.11 -15.49 3.04
C PHE A 13 -0.11 -14.37 3.29
N THR A 14 1.19 -14.68 3.34
CA THR A 14 2.23 -13.67 3.52
C THR A 14 2.26 -12.70 2.36
N LEU A 15 2.18 -13.23 1.13
CA LEU A 15 2.16 -12.40 -0.08
C LEU A 15 0.88 -11.54 -0.15
N ALA A 16 -0.27 -12.08 0.22
CA ALA A 16 -1.52 -11.31 0.27
C ALA A 16 -1.43 -10.15 1.27
N ILE A 17 -0.89 -10.38 2.48
CA ILE A 17 -0.69 -9.28 3.44
C ILE A 17 0.32 -8.26 2.93
N MET A 18 1.39 -8.69 2.26
CA MET A 18 2.34 -7.76 1.62
C MET A 18 1.65 -6.87 0.59
N ASN A 19 0.78 -7.43 -0.25
CA ASN A 19 0.01 -6.67 -1.23
C ASN A 19 -0.97 -5.70 -0.55
N VAL A 20 -1.73 -6.18 0.45
CA VAL A 20 -2.65 -5.33 1.22
C VAL A 20 -1.90 -4.15 1.86
N THR A 21 -0.75 -4.40 2.49
CA THR A 21 0.05 -3.32 3.12
C THR A 21 0.71 -2.38 2.13
N ALA A 22 0.95 -2.82 0.90
CA ALA A 22 1.49 -1.96 -0.15
C ALA A 22 0.44 -0.97 -0.68
N VAL A 23 -0.84 -1.38 -0.72
CA VAL A 23 -1.95 -0.63 -1.31
C VAL A 23 -2.78 0.09 -0.25
N VAL A 24 -3.23 -0.62 0.81
CA VAL A 24 -4.11 -0.03 1.83
C VAL A 24 -3.36 1.00 2.68
N SER A 25 -3.86 2.22 2.67
CA SER A 25 -3.32 3.31 3.49
C SER A 25 -4.41 3.97 4.31
N LEU A 26 -4.31 3.85 5.64
CA LEU A 26 -5.22 4.56 6.56
C LEU A 26 -4.91 6.07 6.64
N ARG A 27 -3.78 6.50 6.07
CA ARG A 27 -3.31 7.88 6.10
C ARG A 27 -4.24 8.85 5.40
N GLY A 28 -4.83 8.44 4.28
CA GLY A 28 -5.70 9.28 3.45
C GLY A 28 -7.11 9.46 4.01
N LEU A 29 -7.60 8.52 4.84
CA LEU A 29 -8.98 8.47 5.29
C LEU A 29 -9.54 9.79 5.85
N PRO A 30 -8.83 10.55 6.72
CA PRO A 30 -9.35 11.81 7.23
C PRO A 30 -9.56 12.88 6.15
N ALA A 31 -8.64 12.96 5.18
CA ALA A 31 -8.75 13.91 4.07
C ALA A 31 -9.89 13.55 3.12
N GLU A 32 -10.10 12.28 2.87
CA GLU A 32 -11.12 11.76 1.97
C GLU A 32 -12.51 11.78 2.60
N ALA A 33 -12.61 11.65 3.92
CA ALA A 33 -13.87 11.72 4.65
C ALA A 33 -14.58 13.08 4.47
N VAL A 34 -13.83 14.16 4.18
CA VAL A 34 -14.37 15.49 3.90
C VAL A 34 -15.28 15.50 2.65
N TYR A 35 -15.03 14.60 1.71
CA TYR A 35 -15.80 14.51 0.45
C TYR A 35 -17.07 13.64 0.56
N GLY A 36 -17.30 13.02 1.73
CA GLY A 36 -18.51 12.24 1.99
C GLY A 36 -18.76 11.11 0.99
N MET A 37 -19.99 11.01 0.45
CA MET A 37 -20.41 9.94 -0.45
C MET A 37 -19.69 9.95 -1.82
N SER A 38 -19.13 11.08 -2.25
CA SER A 38 -18.33 11.15 -3.47
C SER A 38 -17.03 10.32 -3.38
N SER A 39 -16.45 10.20 -2.18
CA SER A 39 -15.29 9.32 -1.96
C SER A 39 -15.66 7.86 -2.23
N ALA A 40 -16.81 7.40 -1.75
CA ALA A 40 -17.28 6.02 -1.98
C ALA A 40 -17.47 5.75 -3.48
N PHE A 41 -18.01 6.71 -4.24
CA PHE A 41 -18.11 6.60 -5.69
C PHE A 41 -16.73 6.39 -6.33
N TYR A 42 -15.75 7.24 -6.00
CA TYR A 42 -14.42 7.17 -6.59
C TYR A 42 -13.68 5.89 -6.21
N TYR A 43 -13.84 5.40 -4.97
CA TYR A 43 -13.27 4.12 -4.55
C TYR A 43 -13.83 2.95 -5.38
N LEU A 44 -15.16 2.87 -5.54
CA LEU A 44 -15.79 1.83 -6.35
C LEU A 44 -15.39 1.94 -7.83
N PHE A 45 -15.40 3.15 -8.38
CA PHE A 45 -15.01 3.40 -9.76
C PHE A 45 -13.56 3.01 -10.02
N ALA A 46 -12.64 3.49 -9.19
CA ALA A 46 -11.22 3.19 -9.31
C ALA A 46 -10.93 1.69 -9.05
N ALA A 47 -11.66 1.02 -8.17
CA ALA A 47 -11.54 -0.41 -7.98
C ALA A 47 -11.86 -1.19 -9.27
N ILE A 48 -12.97 -0.85 -9.94
CA ILE A 48 -13.42 -1.53 -11.15
C ILE A 48 -12.52 -1.21 -12.34
N VAL A 49 -12.15 0.07 -12.52
CA VAL A 49 -11.45 0.53 -13.74
C VAL A 49 -9.93 0.38 -13.63
N PHE A 50 -9.37 0.42 -12.43
CA PHE A 50 -7.94 0.44 -12.21
C PHE A 50 -7.45 -0.73 -11.36
N LEU A 51 -7.88 -0.85 -10.09
CA LEU A 51 -7.32 -1.84 -9.16
C LEU A 51 -7.47 -3.27 -9.66
N ILE A 52 -8.68 -3.68 -10.04
CA ILE A 52 -8.95 -5.05 -10.50
C ILE A 52 -8.19 -5.35 -11.79
N PRO A 53 -8.28 -4.55 -12.87
CA PRO A 53 -7.56 -4.83 -14.10
C PRO A 53 -6.04 -4.87 -13.93
N THR A 54 -5.45 -3.89 -13.23
CA THR A 54 -4.00 -3.86 -13.01
C THR A 54 -3.51 -5.03 -12.20
N SER A 55 -4.27 -5.45 -11.18
CA SER A 55 -3.96 -6.60 -10.35
C SER A 55 -3.99 -7.91 -11.14
N LEU A 56 -5.00 -8.10 -12.00
CA LEU A 56 -5.11 -9.28 -12.84
C LEU A 56 -3.97 -9.36 -13.86
N VAL A 57 -3.64 -8.23 -14.50
CA VAL A 57 -2.51 -8.14 -15.43
C VAL A 57 -1.19 -8.42 -14.70
N ALA A 58 -0.98 -7.84 -13.51
CA ALA A 58 0.21 -8.11 -12.72
C ALA A 58 0.32 -9.60 -12.33
N ALA A 59 -0.80 -10.23 -11.96
CA ALA A 59 -0.84 -11.66 -11.63
C ALA A 59 -0.48 -12.54 -12.84
N GLU A 60 -1.01 -12.23 -14.01
CA GLU A 60 -0.73 -12.95 -15.25
C GLU A 60 0.72 -12.80 -15.67
N LEU A 61 1.24 -11.56 -15.72
CA LEU A 61 2.63 -11.28 -16.08
C LEU A 61 3.63 -11.91 -15.09
N ALA A 62 3.33 -11.88 -13.80
CA ALA A 62 4.16 -12.54 -12.80
C ALA A 62 4.18 -14.07 -12.98
N ALA A 63 3.05 -14.69 -13.30
CA ALA A 63 2.98 -16.11 -13.60
C ALA A 63 3.69 -16.48 -14.90
N MET A 64 3.58 -15.64 -15.94
CA MET A 64 4.21 -15.83 -17.24
C MET A 64 5.74 -15.75 -17.15
N PHE A 65 6.30 -14.81 -16.38
CA PHE A 65 7.73 -14.54 -16.26
C PHE A 65 8.33 -15.03 -14.95
N GLN A 66 7.82 -16.11 -14.39
CA GLN A 66 8.28 -16.66 -13.10
C GLN A 66 9.73 -17.18 -13.09
N ASP A 67 10.29 -17.47 -14.28
CA ASP A 67 11.65 -18.00 -14.46
C ASP A 67 12.75 -16.97 -14.13
N LYS A 68 12.43 -15.68 -14.23
CA LYS A 68 13.37 -14.57 -14.02
C LYS A 68 12.77 -13.48 -13.14
N GLN A 69 13.58 -12.95 -12.24
CA GLN A 69 13.25 -11.74 -11.49
C GLN A 69 13.27 -10.53 -12.40
N GLY A 70 12.59 -9.46 -12.02
CA GLY A 70 12.64 -8.19 -12.73
C GLY A 70 11.32 -7.41 -12.74
N GLY A 71 10.19 -8.05 -12.42
CA GLY A 71 8.89 -7.35 -12.36
C GLY A 71 8.63 -6.48 -13.59
N VAL A 72 8.27 -5.22 -13.37
CA VAL A 72 7.95 -4.25 -14.43
C VAL A 72 9.08 -4.09 -15.47
N PHE A 73 10.36 -4.11 -15.03
CA PHE A 73 11.48 -4.08 -15.96
C PHE A 73 11.41 -5.20 -16.98
N ARG A 74 11.12 -6.43 -16.52
CA ARG A 74 11.02 -7.60 -17.37
C ARG A 74 9.82 -7.53 -18.29
N TRP A 75 8.67 -7.19 -17.74
CA TRP A 75 7.40 -7.15 -18.48
C TRP A 75 7.45 -6.16 -19.65
N VAL A 76 7.87 -4.93 -19.36
CA VAL A 76 8.00 -3.89 -20.39
C VAL A 76 9.17 -4.19 -21.35
N GLY A 77 10.26 -4.74 -20.81
CA GLY A 77 11.43 -5.06 -21.61
C GLY A 77 11.21 -6.18 -22.65
N GLU A 78 10.37 -7.17 -22.32
CA GLU A 78 10.00 -8.23 -23.28
C GLU A 78 9.03 -7.71 -24.35
N ALA A 79 8.11 -6.79 -24.00
CA ALA A 79 7.14 -6.25 -24.92
C ALA A 79 7.74 -5.21 -25.88
N TYR A 80 8.57 -4.29 -25.36
CA TYR A 80 9.03 -3.09 -26.08
C TYR A 80 10.55 -2.96 -26.16
N GLY A 81 11.29 -3.91 -25.61
CA GLY A 81 12.74 -3.90 -25.58
C GLY A 81 13.34 -3.28 -24.32
N LYS A 82 14.63 -3.60 -24.08
CA LYS A 82 15.36 -3.27 -22.84
C LYS A 82 15.39 -1.78 -22.49
N LYS A 83 15.41 -0.88 -23.51
CA LYS A 83 15.40 0.58 -23.30
C LYS A 83 14.13 1.05 -22.60
N PHE A 84 12.98 0.55 -23.04
CA PHE A 84 11.69 0.87 -22.42
C PHE A 84 11.52 0.18 -21.07
N GLY A 85 12.04 -1.04 -20.89
CA GLY A 85 12.11 -1.68 -19.58
C GLY A 85 12.92 -0.85 -18.58
N PHE A 86 14.08 -0.31 -19.01
CA PHE A 86 14.88 0.58 -18.17
C PHE A 86 14.13 1.89 -17.85
N LEU A 87 13.48 2.50 -18.84
CA LEU A 87 12.69 3.71 -18.61
C LEU A 87 11.57 3.48 -17.58
N ALA A 88 10.87 2.36 -17.68
CA ALA A 88 9.79 2.03 -16.75
C ALA A 88 10.30 1.92 -15.30
N ILE A 89 11.42 1.21 -15.08
CA ILE A 89 11.99 1.09 -13.72
C ILE A 89 12.62 2.40 -13.24
N TRP A 90 13.14 3.22 -14.14
CA TRP A 90 13.64 4.55 -13.82
C TRP A 90 12.52 5.44 -13.29
N VAL A 91 11.36 5.47 -13.96
CA VAL A 91 10.19 6.23 -13.52
C VAL A 91 9.67 5.73 -12.18
N GLN A 92 9.61 4.40 -12.00
CA GLN A 92 9.24 3.78 -10.73
C GLN A 92 10.22 4.14 -9.59
N TRP A 93 11.52 4.23 -9.89
CA TRP A 93 12.50 4.68 -8.92
C TRP A 93 12.29 6.16 -8.52
N ILE A 94 12.01 7.04 -9.48
CA ILE A 94 11.69 8.46 -9.20
C ILE A 94 10.44 8.54 -8.29
N GLU A 95 9.39 7.81 -8.61
CA GLU A 95 8.17 7.74 -7.80
C GLU A 95 8.50 7.31 -6.37
N SER A 96 9.25 6.23 -6.21
CA SER A 96 9.65 5.69 -4.90
C SER A 96 10.46 6.70 -4.07
N THR A 97 11.32 7.52 -4.70
CA THR A 97 12.11 8.54 -3.99
C THR A 97 11.24 9.66 -3.39
N ILE A 98 10.05 9.87 -3.93
CA ILE A 98 9.06 10.83 -3.42
C ILE A 98 8.15 10.16 -2.38
N TRP A 99 7.73 8.93 -2.67
CA TRP A 99 6.77 8.19 -1.85
C TRP A 99 7.33 7.80 -0.47
N TYR A 100 8.57 7.27 -0.40
CA TYR A 100 9.18 6.85 0.86
C TYR A 100 9.29 7.98 1.91
N PRO A 101 9.84 9.16 1.60
CA PRO A 101 9.88 10.25 2.57
C PRO A 101 8.49 10.65 3.07
N THR A 102 7.47 10.64 2.19
CA THR A 102 6.10 10.99 2.55
C THR A 102 5.51 10.02 3.57
N VAL A 103 5.65 8.71 3.33
CA VAL A 103 5.13 7.67 4.23
C VAL A 103 5.89 7.64 5.55
N LEU A 104 7.22 7.77 5.51
CA LEU A 104 8.04 7.76 6.73
C LEU A 104 7.81 9.01 7.57
N THR A 105 7.56 10.17 6.95
CA THR A 105 7.18 11.40 7.66
C THR A 105 5.85 11.22 8.37
N PHE A 106 4.84 10.62 7.73
CA PHE A 106 3.58 10.29 8.39
C PHE A 106 3.81 9.36 9.60
N GLY A 107 4.66 8.34 9.46
CA GLY A 107 5.05 7.48 10.57
C GLY A 107 5.71 8.26 11.72
N ALA A 108 6.64 9.17 11.42
CA ALA A 108 7.31 10.01 12.42
C ALA A 108 6.32 10.92 13.18
N VAL A 109 5.39 11.56 12.44
CA VAL A 109 4.32 12.37 13.04
C VAL A 109 3.42 11.51 13.92
N SER A 110 3.00 10.33 13.45
CA SER A 110 2.16 9.42 14.23
C SER A 110 2.84 8.96 15.54
N ILE A 111 4.14 8.73 15.51
CA ILE A 111 4.92 8.39 16.72
C ILE A 111 4.95 9.54 17.71
N ALA A 112 4.98 10.80 17.25
CA ALA A 112 4.96 11.97 18.13
C ALA A 112 3.70 12.03 19.01
N PHE A 113 2.55 11.56 18.49
CA PHE A 113 1.27 11.59 19.19
C PHE A 113 1.03 10.39 20.14
N ILE A 114 2.01 9.51 20.34
CA ILE A 114 1.88 8.40 21.30
C ILE A 114 1.88 8.90 22.76
N GLY A 115 2.45 10.11 23.01
CA GLY A 115 2.59 10.67 24.34
C GLY A 115 1.30 11.12 25.02
N MET A 116 0.19 11.26 24.29
CA MET A 116 -1.11 11.75 24.78
C MET A 116 -1.03 13.12 25.46
N ASN A 117 -0.10 13.97 25.03
CA ASN A 117 0.05 15.36 25.48
C ASN A 117 0.01 16.29 24.27
N ASP A 118 -1.17 16.75 23.91
CA ASP A 118 -1.47 17.46 22.66
C ASP A 118 -0.49 18.60 22.34
N ALA A 119 -0.17 19.43 23.33
CA ALA A 119 0.73 20.59 23.12
C ALA A 119 2.18 20.17 22.84
N HIS A 120 2.67 19.19 23.60
CA HIS A 120 4.03 18.64 23.42
C HIS A 120 4.12 17.86 22.11
N ASP A 121 3.13 17.01 21.84
CA ASP A 121 3.06 16.11 20.68
C ASP A 121 2.98 16.94 19.38
N MET A 122 2.19 18.01 19.36
CA MET A 122 2.10 18.93 18.24
C MET A 122 3.43 19.66 17.98
N SER A 123 4.09 20.13 19.05
CA SER A 123 5.41 20.75 18.96
C SER A 123 6.46 19.78 18.41
N LEU A 124 6.43 18.53 18.87
CA LEU A 124 7.34 17.48 18.41
C LEU A 124 7.07 17.10 16.94
N ALA A 125 5.81 16.90 16.57
CA ALA A 125 5.40 16.58 15.19
C ALA A 125 5.80 17.68 14.19
N SER A 126 5.80 18.95 14.64
CA SER A 126 6.21 20.10 13.82
C SER A 126 7.72 20.31 13.76
N ASN A 127 8.49 19.57 14.56
CA ASN A 127 9.94 19.73 14.63
C ASN A 127 10.62 18.97 13.48
N LYS A 128 11.19 19.71 12.54
CA LYS A 128 11.88 19.13 11.37
C LYS A 128 13.07 18.22 11.73
N TYR A 129 13.78 18.50 12.80
CA TYR A 129 14.93 17.70 13.22
C TYR A 129 14.49 16.36 13.84
N TYR A 130 13.43 16.37 14.64
CA TYR A 130 12.79 15.15 15.14
C TYR A 130 12.30 14.28 13.97
N THR A 131 11.52 14.88 13.06
CA THR A 131 10.98 14.17 11.89
C THR A 131 12.10 13.56 11.05
N LEU A 132 13.15 14.34 10.74
CA LEU A 132 14.29 13.86 9.98
C LEU A 132 15.02 12.70 10.70
N ALA A 133 15.26 12.81 11.99
CA ALA A 133 15.92 11.77 12.76
C ALA A 133 15.12 10.47 12.75
N VAL A 134 13.81 10.54 13.01
CA VAL A 134 12.93 9.36 13.02
C VAL A 134 12.85 8.73 11.63
N VAL A 135 12.68 9.53 10.58
CA VAL A 135 12.66 9.06 9.18
C VAL A 135 13.95 8.30 8.84
N LEU A 136 15.12 8.87 9.17
CA LEU A 136 16.40 8.22 8.90
C LEU A 136 16.56 6.91 9.69
N ILE A 137 16.16 6.90 10.96
CA ILE A 137 16.22 5.68 11.80
C ILE A 137 15.34 4.57 11.17
N ILE A 138 14.09 4.87 10.84
CA ILE A 138 13.16 3.88 10.26
C ILE A 138 13.68 3.40 8.90
N TYR A 139 14.16 4.31 8.05
CA TYR A 139 14.70 3.99 6.74
C TYR A 139 15.89 3.03 6.83
N TRP A 140 16.85 3.31 7.70
CA TRP A 140 18.02 2.45 7.89
C TRP A 140 17.65 1.11 8.53
N LEU A 141 16.73 1.09 9.49
CA LEU A 141 16.21 -0.18 10.05
C LEU A 141 15.58 -1.04 8.98
N ALA A 142 14.72 -0.46 8.13
CA ALA A 142 14.10 -1.18 7.02
C ALA A 142 15.15 -1.70 6.02
N THR A 143 16.16 -0.89 5.72
CA THR A 143 17.28 -1.27 4.86
C THR A 143 18.05 -2.46 5.43
N PHE A 144 18.43 -2.43 6.72
CA PHE A 144 19.12 -3.55 7.37
C PHE A 144 18.27 -4.82 7.43
N ILE A 145 16.96 -4.70 7.60
CA ILE A 145 16.04 -5.84 7.54
C ILE A 145 16.02 -6.42 6.12
N SER A 146 15.96 -5.56 5.10
CA SER A 146 15.96 -5.97 3.70
C SER A 146 17.24 -6.73 3.32
N LEU A 147 18.39 -6.32 3.83
CA LEU A 147 19.67 -7.02 3.61
C LEU A 147 19.71 -8.44 4.19
N LYS A 148 18.82 -8.76 5.16
CA LYS A 148 18.69 -10.13 5.69
C LYS A 148 17.89 -11.06 4.78
N GLY A 149 17.33 -10.55 3.69
CA GLY A 149 16.61 -11.29 2.64
C GLY A 149 15.11 -11.43 2.87
N MET A 150 14.42 -11.96 1.86
CA MET A 150 12.95 -11.99 1.76
C MET A 150 12.25 -12.68 2.92
N GLY A 151 12.86 -13.67 3.55
CA GLY A 151 12.27 -14.31 4.73
C GLY A 151 12.05 -13.35 5.90
N TRP A 152 12.97 -12.42 6.13
CA TRP A 152 12.84 -11.38 7.14
C TRP A 152 11.88 -10.27 6.72
N VAL A 153 11.97 -9.83 5.48
CA VAL A 153 11.04 -8.84 4.90
C VAL A 153 9.60 -9.33 5.01
N GLY A 154 9.32 -10.58 4.60
CA GLY A 154 8.00 -11.17 4.70
C GLY A 154 7.48 -11.29 6.14
N LYS A 155 8.33 -11.60 7.12
CA LYS A 155 7.94 -11.63 8.53
C LYS A 155 7.56 -10.24 9.05
N VAL A 156 8.40 -9.24 8.78
CA VAL A 156 8.15 -7.86 9.21
C VAL A 156 6.92 -7.29 8.50
N ALA A 157 6.78 -7.49 7.20
CA ALA A 157 5.60 -7.06 6.45
C ALA A 157 4.31 -7.72 6.96
N LYS A 158 4.35 -9.03 7.28
CA LYS A 158 3.20 -9.74 7.86
C LYS A 158 2.79 -9.17 9.20
N ILE A 159 3.74 -9.00 10.14
CA ILE A 159 3.44 -8.46 11.47
C ILE A 159 3.01 -7.00 11.38
N GLY A 160 3.78 -6.18 10.65
CA GLY A 160 3.48 -4.76 10.45
C GLY A 160 2.14 -4.54 9.75
N GLY A 161 1.82 -5.35 8.73
CA GLY A 161 0.54 -5.27 8.04
C GLY A 161 -0.64 -5.67 8.91
N MET A 162 -0.50 -6.72 9.71
CA MET A 162 -1.56 -7.12 10.65
C MET A 162 -1.78 -6.06 11.72
N VAL A 163 -0.71 -5.62 12.39
CA VAL A 163 -0.80 -4.70 13.54
C VAL A 163 -1.00 -3.25 13.11
N GLY A 164 -0.38 -2.84 12.00
CA GLY A 164 -0.40 -1.44 11.56
C GLY A 164 -1.49 -1.11 10.53
N THR A 165 -2.09 -2.10 9.87
CA THR A 165 -3.11 -1.87 8.85
C THR A 165 -4.41 -2.61 9.16
N ILE A 166 -4.40 -3.93 9.21
CA ILE A 166 -5.62 -4.73 9.27
C ILE A 166 -6.35 -4.55 10.61
N ILE A 167 -5.63 -4.67 11.74
CA ILE A 167 -6.23 -4.51 13.07
C ILE A 167 -6.75 -3.07 13.28
N PRO A 168 -5.99 -1.99 12.99
CA PRO A 168 -6.52 -0.64 13.11
C PRO A 168 -7.70 -0.36 12.18
N ALA A 169 -7.69 -0.85 10.94
CA ALA A 169 -8.82 -0.71 10.03
C ALA A 169 -10.08 -1.38 10.58
N ALA A 170 -9.96 -2.63 11.05
CA ALA A 170 -11.07 -3.35 11.67
C ALA A 170 -11.58 -2.63 12.93
N LEU A 171 -10.67 -2.12 13.76
CA LEU A 171 -11.02 -1.34 14.95
C LEU A 171 -11.80 -0.08 14.59
N LEU A 172 -11.35 0.69 13.58
CA LEU A 172 -12.08 1.89 13.13
C LEU A 172 -13.48 1.55 12.63
N ILE A 173 -13.65 0.46 11.89
CA ILE A 173 -14.97 0.01 11.42
C ILE A 173 -15.86 -0.36 12.62
N ILE A 174 -15.35 -1.16 13.57
CA ILE A 174 -16.09 -1.56 14.77
C ILE A 174 -16.49 -0.35 15.60
N LEU A 175 -15.55 0.57 15.85
CA LEU A 175 -15.84 1.81 16.60
C LEU A 175 -16.86 2.68 15.88
N GLY A 176 -16.81 2.79 14.56
CA GLY A 176 -17.81 3.48 13.76
C GLY A 176 -19.20 2.87 13.89
N ILE A 177 -19.30 1.53 13.82
CA ILE A 177 -20.57 0.81 14.02
C ILE A 177 -21.10 1.03 15.45
N VAL A 178 -20.27 0.90 16.47
CA VAL A 178 -20.65 1.13 17.87
C VAL A 178 -21.13 2.57 18.07
N TYR A 179 -20.39 3.55 17.52
CA TYR A 179 -20.76 4.97 17.60
C TYR A 179 -22.16 5.22 17.03
N LEU A 180 -22.46 4.69 15.85
CA LEU A 180 -23.79 4.82 15.24
C LEU A 180 -24.88 4.08 16.03
N ALA A 181 -24.57 2.87 16.53
CA ALA A 181 -25.51 2.07 17.33
C ALA A 181 -25.84 2.71 18.69
N THR A 182 -24.93 3.51 19.23
CA THR A 182 -25.14 4.25 20.50
C THR A 182 -25.79 5.63 20.31
N GLY A 183 -26.28 5.94 19.10
CA GLY A 183 -27.00 7.18 18.80
C GLY A 183 -26.08 8.32 18.33
N GLY A 184 -24.84 8.02 17.96
CA GLY A 184 -23.96 9.00 17.34
C GLY A 184 -24.50 9.48 15.98
N HIS A 185 -24.36 10.77 15.69
CA HIS A 185 -24.78 11.32 14.41
C HIS A 185 -23.74 11.06 13.32
N SER A 186 -24.18 10.46 12.20
CA SER A 186 -23.34 10.36 11.01
C SER A 186 -23.22 11.74 10.34
N ASN A 187 -21.99 12.16 10.06
CA ASN A 187 -21.74 13.32 9.20
C ASN A 187 -21.84 12.95 7.70
N LEU A 188 -22.07 11.67 7.39
CA LEU A 188 -22.38 11.25 6.03
C LEU A 188 -23.82 11.68 5.71
N ASP A 189 -23.95 12.66 4.84
CA ASP A 189 -25.22 13.02 4.26
C ASP A 189 -25.55 12.05 3.12
N PHE A 190 -26.44 11.09 3.42
CA PHE A 190 -26.94 10.14 2.42
C PHE A 190 -27.87 10.79 1.38
N HIS A 191 -28.27 12.04 1.59
CA HIS A 191 -29.00 12.86 0.62
C HIS A 191 -28.03 13.61 -0.32
N SER A 192 -26.74 13.73 0.04
CA SER A 192 -25.73 14.26 -0.87
C SER A 192 -25.57 13.33 -2.07
N SER A 193 -25.26 13.91 -3.23
CA SER A 193 -25.10 13.14 -4.45
C SER A 193 -23.97 12.11 -4.29
N PHE A 194 -24.28 10.85 -4.54
CA PHE A 194 -23.27 9.79 -4.68
C PHE A 194 -22.34 10.10 -5.87
N PHE A 195 -22.86 10.70 -6.91
CA PHE A 195 -22.07 11.11 -8.06
C PHE A 195 -21.37 12.44 -7.79
N PRO A 196 -20.03 12.50 -7.96
CA PRO A 196 -19.28 13.72 -7.76
C PRO A 196 -19.63 14.78 -8.81
N ASP A 197 -19.49 16.04 -8.43
CA ASP A 197 -19.54 17.14 -9.38
C ASP A 197 -18.21 17.26 -10.13
N PHE A 198 -18.17 16.73 -11.35
CA PHE A 198 -16.98 16.70 -12.20
C PHE A 198 -16.52 18.08 -12.66
N THR A 199 -17.30 19.15 -12.42
CA THR A 199 -16.89 20.52 -12.77
C THR A 199 -15.97 21.13 -11.73
N LYS A 200 -15.91 20.56 -10.51
CA LYS A 200 -15.06 21.03 -9.42
C LYS A 200 -13.68 20.39 -9.50
N PHE A 201 -12.64 21.20 -9.52
CA PHE A 201 -11.25 20.75 -9.59
C PHE A 201 -10.87 19.85 -8.40
N ASP A 202 -11.39 20.14 -7.21
CA ASP A 202 -11.14 19.35 -6.00
C ASP A 202 -11.58 17.89 -6.16
N ASN A 203 -12.68 17.64 -6.87
CA ASN A 203 -13.13 16.28 -7.18
C ASN A 203 -12.18 15.52 -8.12
N VAL A 204 -11.49 16.24 -9.01
CA VAL A 204 -10.45 15.65 -9.86
C VAL A 204 -9.21 15.30 -9.04
N VAL A 205 -8.84 16.14 -8.08
CA VAL A 205 -7.74 15.87 -7.13
C VAL A 205 -8.05 14.66 -6.28
N LEU A 206 -9.28 14.56 -5.75
CA LEU A 206 -9.74 13.38 -5.00
C LEU A 206 -9.65 12.12 -5.84
N ALA A 207 -10.15 12.15 -7.08
CA ALA A 207 -10.06 11.01 -7.99
C ALA A 207 -8.60 10.57 -8.18
N ALA A 208 -7.71 11.49 -8.49
CA ALA A 208 -6.29 11.21 -8.68
C ALA A 208 -5.64 10.60 -7.42
N SER A 209 -6.01 11.09 -6.23
CA SER A 209 -5.53 10.56 -4.95
C SER A 209 -5.98 9.12 -4.73
N ILE A 210 -7.24 8.80 -5.00
CA ILE A 210 -7.80 7.44 -4.84
C ILE A 210 -7.17 6.48 -5.83
N PHE A 211 -6.96 6.87 -7.09
CA PHE A 211 -6.22 6.05 -8.05
C PHE A 211 -4.79 5.78 -7.58
N LEU A 212 -4.11 6.77 -7.02
CA LEU A 212 -2.77 6.62 -6.47
C LEU A 212 -2.75 5.65 -5.28
N PHE A 213 -3.77 5.66 -4.40
CA PHE A 213 -3.86 4.72 -3.29
C PHE A 213 -4.03 3.27 -3.74
N TYR A 214 -4.63 3.04 -4.89
CA TYR A 214 -4.79 1.71 -5.47
C TYR A 214 -3.59 1.23 -6.31
N ALA A 215 -2.57 2.06 -6.53
CA ALA A 215 -1.34 1.66 -7.19
C ALA A 215 -0.45 0.80 -6.27
N GLY A 216 0.34 -0.10 -6.85
CA GLY A 216 1.32 -0.91 -6.10
C GLY A 216 1.12 -2.43 -6.20
N MET A 217 0.04 -2.92 -6.80
CA MET A 217 -0.20 -4.36 -6.96
C MET A 217 0.87 -5.06 -7.83
N GLU A 218 1.53 -4.32 -8.72
CA GLU A 218 2.64 -4.79 -9.55
C GLU A 218 3.93 -5.04 -8.76
N MET A 219 4.08 -4.41 -7.60
CA MET A 219 5.29 -4.53 -6.76
C MET A 219 5.54 -5.97 -6.30
N GLY A 220 4.49 -6.72 -6.06
CA GLY A 220 4.59 -8.14 -5.73
C GLY A 220 5.27 -8.98 -6.81
N GLY A 221 5.19 -8.57 -8.08
CA GLY A 221 5.78 -9.28 -9.22
C GLY A 221 7.30 -9.36 -9.20
N ILE A 222 7.98 -8.45 -8.52
CA ILE A 222 9.43 -8.45 -8.34
C ILE A 222 9.87 -9.70 -7.55
N HIS A 223 9.02 -10.18 -6.65
CA HIS A 223 9.30 -11.28 -5.73
C HIS A 223 8.75 -12.63 -6.19
N VAL A 224 8.32 -12.75 -7.44
CA VAL A 224 7.68 -13.97 -7.96
C VAL A 224 8.52 -15.24 -7.76
N LYS A 225 9.84 -15.15 -7.83
CA LYS A 225 10.76 -16.29 -7.59
C LYS A 225 10.80 -16.75 -6.13
N ASP A 226 10.53 -15.85 -5.22
CA ASP A 226 10.53 -16.13 -3.79
C ASP A 226 9.18 -16.71 -3.32
N VAL A 227 8.20 -16.82 -4.23
CA VAL A 227 6.88 -17.40 -3.97
C VAL A 227 6.93 -18.91 -4.17
N GLU A 228 6.27 -19.65 -3.29
CA GLU A 228 6.06 -21.08 -3.44
C GLU A 228 5.04 -21.35 -4.54
N ASN A 229 5.37 -22.20 -5.54
CA ASN A 229 4.52 -22.49 -6.70
C ASN A 229 3.89 -21.21 -7.31
N PRO A 230 4.70 -20.29 -7.86
CA PRO A 230 4.26 -18.94 -8.20
C PRO A 230 3.10 -18.90 -9.19
N THR A 231 3.03 -19.79 -10.17
CA THR A 231 1.89 -19.87 -11.13
C THR A 231 0.54 -20.08 -10.46
N LYS A 232 0.50 -20.75 -9.31
CA LYS A 232 -0.73 -21.05 -8.58
C LYS A 232 -0.95 -20.11 -7.40
N ASN A 233 0.12 -19.83 -6.64
CA ASN A 233 0.02 -19.11 -5.38
C ASN A 233 0.02 -17.60 -5.55
N TYR A 234 0.71 -17.07 -6.58
CA TYR A 234 0.71 -15.63 -6.82
C TYR A 234 -0.68 -15.10 -7.22
N PRO A 235 -1.39 -15.66 -8.21
CA PRO A 235 -2.76 -15.24 -8.51
C PRO A 235 -3.71 -15.38 -7.32
N LYS A 236 -3.60 -16.48 -6.54
CA LYS A 236 -4.41 -16.65 -5.32
C LYS A 236 -4.17 -15.55 -4.29
N ALA A 237 -2.90 -15.17 -4.08
CA ALA A 237 -2.55 -14.09 -3.16
C ALA A 237 -3.09 -12.75 -3.64
N VAL A 238 -3.03 -12.46 -4.95
CA VAL A 238 -3.61 -11.26 -5.54
C VAL A 238 -5.12 -11.22 -5.33
N PHE A 239 -5.85 -12.30 -5.63
CA PHE A 239 -7.30 -12.37 -5.38
C PHE A 239 -7.63 -12.19 -3.89
N LEU A 240 -6.88 -12.83 -3.01
CA LEU A 240 -7.08 -12.69 -1.57
C LEU A 240 -6.84 -11.26 -1.11
N SER A 241 -5.82 -10.56 -1.65
CA SER A 241 -5.58 -9.16 -1.33
C SER A 241 -6.67 -8.23 -1.85
N LEU A 242 -7.16 -8.44 -3.09
CA LEU A 242 -8.24 -7.64 -3.69
C LEU A 242 -9.52 -7.60 -2.83
N ILE A 243 -9.85 -8.70 -2.16
CA ILE A 243 -11.03 -8.77 -1.28
C ILE A 243 -10.85 -7.92 -0.01
N HIS A 244 -9.59 -7.67 0.39
CA HIS A 244 -9.25 -6.98 1.64
C HIS A 244 -8.77 -5.53 1.41
N ILE A 245 -8.63 -5.12 0.17
CA ILE A 245 -8.32 -3.75 -0.26
C ILE A 245 -9.63 -3.00 -0.52
#